data_69a898d156c14aa6fbab8db74478f537
#
_entry.id   69a898d156c14aa6fbab8db74478f537
#
_cell.length_a   1.000
_cell.length_b   1.000
_cell.length_c   1.000
_cell.angle_alpha   90.00
_cell.angle_beta   90.00
_cell.angle_gamma   90.00
#
_symmetry.space_group_name_H-M   'P 1'
#
loop_
_entity.id
_entity.type
_entity.pdbx_description
1 polymer ?
#
loop_
_entity_poly.entity_id
_entity_poly.type
_entity_poly.pdbx_seq_one_letter_code
_entity_poly.pdbx_strand_id
1 'polypeptide(L)'
;MDQVIAELAATVARKSEEGLTATPMPNVGLYKVSRCIDLLPETYRPVVSLILQGEKQLSIGDEILIYRAGHTFTAALDLPVLGKITEASASRPYLAISLAIAS
;
A
#
# COMPACT_ATOMS: atom_id res chain seq x y z
N MET A 1 1.37 -18.90 -4.33
CA MET A 1 0.92 -17.51 -4.00
C MET A 1 2.09 -16.53 -3.99
N ASP A 2 3.21 -16.89 -3.39
CA ASP A 2 4.38 -16.00 -3.34
C ASP A 2 4.90 -15.61 -4.71
N GLN A 3 4.88 -16.54 -5.66
CA GLN A 3 5.33 -16.26 -7.01
C GLN A 3 4.42 -15.28 -7.73
N VAL A 4 3.11 -15.40 -7.52
CA VAL A 4 2.13 -14.49 -8.09
C VAL A 4 2.34 -13.07 -7.53
N ILE A 5 2.53 -12.97 -6.22
CA ILE A 5 2.81 -11.70 -5.57
C ILE A 5 4.10 -11.08 -6.12
N ALA A 6 5.16 -11.86 -6.28
CA ALA A 6 6.42 -11.37 -6.82
C ALA A 6 6.27 -10.87 -8.27
N GLU A 7 5.50 -11.58 -9.08
CA GLU A 7 5.25 -11.17 -10.47
C GLU A 7 4.44 -9.88 -10.53
N LEU A 8 3.41 -9.76 -9.68
CA LEU A 8 2.63 -8.53 -9.57
C LEU A 8 3.50 -7.37 -9.10
N ALA A 9 4.37 -7.59 -8.12
CA ALA A 9 5.27 -6.57 -7.64
C ALA A 9 6.18 -6.06 -8.75
N ALA A 10 6.75 -6.95 -9.55
CA ALA A 10 7.59 -6.57 -10.68
C ALA A 10 6.83 -5.74 -11.71
N THR A 11 5.58 -6.12 -11.99
CA THR A 11 4.74 -5.39 -12.93
C THR A 11 4.40 -4.01 -12.41
N VAL A 12 4.00 -3.92 -11.14
CA VAL A 12 3.65 -2.64 -10.51
C VAL A 12 4.86 -1.71 -10.45
N ALA A 13 6.03 -2.26 -10.12
CA ALA A 13 7.26 -1.47 -10.05
C ALA A 13 7.57 -0.80 -11.39
N ARG A 14 7.33 -1.50 -12.50
CA ARG A 14 7.58 -0.95 -13.84
C ARG A 14 6.55 0.10 -14.26
N LYS A 15 5.30 -0.04 -13.81
CA LYS A 15 4.18 0.79 -14.30
C LYS A 15 3.82 1.94 -13.38
N SER A 16 4.40 2.00 -12.19
CA SER A 16 4.06 3.03 -11.22
C SER A 16 5.15 4.07 -11.08
N GLU A 17 4.73 5.29 -10.74
CA GLU A 17 5.61 6.37 -10.34
C GLU A 17 5.57 6.49 -8.83
N GLU A 18 6.48 7.26 -8.27
CA GLU A 18 6.48 7.50 -6.83
C GLU A 18 5.15 8.08 -6.39
N GLY A 19 4.60 7.55 -5.30
CA GLY A 19 3.28 7.92 -4.81
C GLY A 19 2.18 7.10 -5.44
N LEU A 20 0.99 7.67 -5.57
CA LEU A 20 -0.18 7.00 -6.12
C LEU A 20 -0.28 7.23 -7.62
N THR A 21 -0.34 6.14 -8.37
CA THR A 21 -0.50 6.18 -9.83
C THR A 21 -1.89 5.63 -10.18
N ALA A 22 -2.66 6.42 -10.90
CA ALA A 22 -3.96 5.96 -11.41
C ALA A 22 -3.75 4.95 -12.54
N THR A 23 -4.73 4.05 -12.71
CA THR A 23 -4.72 3.05 -13.79
C THR A 23 -5.87 3.30 -14.73
N PRO A 24 -5.89 2.66 -15.93
CA PRO A 24 -7.07 2.72 -16.80
C PRO A 24 -8.33 2.14 -16.17
N MET A 25 -8.19 1.27 -15.17
CA MET A 25 -9.32 0.71 -14.45
C MET A 25 -9.81 1.70 -13.40
N PRO A 26 -11.10 2.08 -13.40
CA PRO A 26 -11.64 2.98 -12.38
C PRO A 26 -11.41 2.41 -10.98
N ASN A 27 -11.10 3.28 -10.03
CA ASN A 27 -10.96 2.94 -8.61
C ASN A 27 -9.76 2.05 -8.28
N VAL A 28 -8.91 1.72 -9.25
CA VAL A 28 -7.70 0.93 -9.00
C VAL A 28 -6.49 1.83 -9.11
N GLY A 29 -5.69 1.88 -8.04
CA GLY A 29 -4.47 2.65 -7.99
C GLY A 29 -3.27 1.80 -7.66
N LEU A 30 -2.09 2.24 -8.10
CA LEU A 30 -0.81 1.62 -7.76
C LEU A 30 -0.06 2.56 -6.83
N TYR A 31 0.50 2.02 -5.76
CA TYR A 31 1.20 2.83 -4.78
C TYR A 31 2.66 2.37 -4.66
N LYS A 32 3.58 3.32 -4.76
CA LYS A 32 5.01 3.05 -4.70
C LYS A 32 5.70 4.06 -3.79
N VAL A 33 6.47 3.54 -2.84
CA VAL A 33 7.26 4.38 -1.94
C VAL A 33 8.68 3.82 -1.91
N SER A 34 9.65 4.63 -2.32
CA SER A 34 11.02 4.18 -2.53
C SER A 34 11.96 4.47 -1.36
N ARG A 35 11.42 4.84 -0.22
CA ARG A 35 12.18 5.08 1.01
C ARG A 35 11.32 4.83 2.22
N CYS A 36 11.95 4.59 3.35
CA CYS A 36 11.23 4.48 4.62
C CYS A 36 10.68 5.85 5.02
N ILE A 37 9.51 5.83 5.65
CA ILE A 37 8.85 7.04 6.16
C ILE A 37 8.46 6.78 7.60
N ASP A 38 8.94 7.62 8.53
CA ASP A 38 8.72 7.42 9.96
C ASP A 38 7.37 7.92 10.44
N LEU A 39 6.78 8.89 9.75
CA LEU A 39 5.48 9.43 10.13
C LEU A 39 4.72 9.83 8.89
N LEU A 40 3.61 9.13 8.65
CA LEU A 40 2.78 9.34 7.48
C LEU A 40 1.32 9.40 7.92
N PRO A 41 0.82 10.61 8.27
CA PRO A 41 -0.61 10.74 8.58
C PRO A 41 -1.43 10.50 7.32
N GLU A 42 -2.44 9.65 7.43
CA GLU A 42 -3.32 9.34 6.30
C GLU A 42 -4.76 9.28 6.78
N THR A 43 -5.68 9.59 5.88
CA THR A 43 -7.10 9.30 6.10
C THR A 43 -7.50 8.34 4.98
N TYR A 44 -7.80 7.10 5.35
CA TYR A 44 -8.30 6.14 4.39
C TYR A 44 -9.79 6.34 4.17
N ARG A 45 -10.18 6.39 2.91
CA ARG A 45 -11.57 6.21 2.53
C ARG A 45 -11.81 4.71 2.35
N PRO A 46 -13.06 4.25 2.23
CA PRO A 46 -13.30 2.82 2.03
C PRO A 46 -12.43 2.27 0.91
N VAL A 47 -11.59 1.29 1.23
CA VAL A 47 -10.56 0.80 0.34
C VAL A 47 -10.15 -0.61 0.72
N VAL A 48 -9.75 -1.39 -0.28
CA VAL A 48 -9.04 -2.66 -0.08
C VAL A 48 -7.67 -2.50 -0.70
N SER A 49 -6.62 -2.76 0.06
CA SER A 49 -5.25 -2.67 -0.43
C SER A 49 -4.55 -4.01 -0.28
N LEU A 50 -3.82 -4.41 -1.31
CA LEU A 50 -2.96 -5.60 -1.28
C LEU A 50 -1.51 -5.14 -1.33
N ILE A 51 -0.76 -5.50 -0.30
CA ILE A 51 0.67 -5.18 -0.25
C ILE A 51 1.43 -6.22 -1.05
N LEU A 52 2.28 -5.75 -1.97
CA LEU A 52 3.04 -6.61 -2.87
C LEU A 52 4.51 -6.71 -2.48
N GLN A 53 5.05 -5.70 -1.83
CA GLN A 53 6.48 -5.65 -1.50
C GLN A 53 6.72 -4.62 -0.41
N GLY A 54 7.71 -4.87 0.43
CA GLY A 54 8.04 -3.97 1.53
C GLY A 54 7.17 -4.19 2.75
N GLU A 55 7.18 -3.22 3.65
CA GLU A 55 6.43 -3.33 4.90
C GLU A 55 5.86 -1.98 5.28
N LYS A 56 4.61 -2.00 5.72
CA LYS A 56 3.91 -0.81 6.22
C LYS A 56 3.35 -1.11 7.59
N GLN A 57 3.44 -0.14 8.49
CA GLN A 57 2.90 -0.22 9.83
C GLN A 57 1.83 0.85 9.99
N LEU A 58 0.69 0.50 10.56
CA LEU A 58 -0.39 1.44 10.84
C LEU A 58 -0.66 1.47 12.34
N SER A 59 -0.77 2.68 12.88
CA SER A 59 -1.22 2.89 14.26
C SER A 59 -2.65 3.39 14.23
N ILE A 60 -3.56 2.63 14.82
CA ILE A 60 -4.98 2.93 14.89
C ILE A 60 -5.38 2.85 16.35
N GLY A 61 -5.62 4.00 16.98
CA GLY A 61 -5.83 4.03 18.41
C GLY A 61 -4.61 3.47 19.14
N ASP A 62 -4.81 2.48 19.99
CA ASP A 62 -3.74 1.83 20.75
C ASP A 62 -3.15 0.62 20.03
N GLU A 63 -3.63 0.30 18.84
CA GLU A 63 -3.17 -0.88 18.11
C GLU A 63 -2.16 -0.51 17.04
N ILE A 64 -1.20 -1.42 16.85
CA ILE A 64 -0.21 -1.32 15.78
C ILE A 64 -0.38 -2.55 14.91
N LEU A 65 -0.62 -2.31 13.62
CA LEU A 65 -0.82 -3.36 12.63
C LEU A 65 0.33 -3.32 11.63
N ILE A 66 0.87 -4.50 11.30
CA ILE A 66 2.01 -4.61 10.38
C ILE A 66 1.55 -5.37 9.15
N TYR A 67 1.80 -4.79 7.97
CA TYR A 67 1.41 -5.36 6.69
C TYR A 67 2.62 -5.58 5.81
N ARG A 68 2.75 -6.79 5.28
CA ARG A 68 3.84 -7.22 4.40
C ARG A 68 3.26 -7.79 3.11
N ALA A 69 4.15 -8.20 2.20
CA ALA A 69 3.73 -8.80 0.94
C ALA A 69 2.73 -9.94 1.15
N GLY A 70 1.64 -9.90 0.40
CA GLY A 70 0.56 -10.87 0.49
C GLY A 70 -0.52 -10.53 1.49
N HIS A 71 -0.31 -9.53 2.35
CA HIS A 71 -1.34 -9.09 3.30
C HIS A 71 -2.29 -8.10 2.63
N THR A 72 -3.53 -8.11 3.07
CA THR A 72 -4.52 -7.12 2.64
C THR A 72 -4.92 -6.25 3.81
N PHE A 73 -5.23 -5.00 3.50
CA PHE A 73 -5.81 -4.07 4.45
C PHE A 73 -7.14 -3.60 3.90
N THR A 74 -8.19 -3.63 4.73
CA THR A 74 -9.53 -3.18 4.34
C THR A 74 -10.02 -2.13 5.34
N ALA A 75 -10.40 -0.97 4.82
CA ALA A 75 -11.09 0.05 5.60
C ALA A 75 -12.49 0.21 5.03
N ALA A 76 -13.51 0.09 5.88
CA ALA A 76 -14.91 0.20 5.46
C ALA A 76 -15.49 1.60 5.66
N LEU A 77 -14.82 2.42 6.47
CA LEU A 77 -15.22 3.78 6.79
C LEU A 77 -14.02 4.70 6.63
N ASP A 78 -14.26 6.01 6.62
CA ASP A 78 -13.17 6.97 6.68
C ASP A 78 -12.40 6.73 7.98
N LEU A 79 -11.09 6.55 7.85
CA LEU A 79 -10.26 6.10 8.97
C LEU A 79 -8.96 6.91 9.01
N PRO A 80 -8.81 7.82 9.98
CA PRO A 80 -7.53 8.49 10.18
C PRO A 80 -6.54 7.56 10.87
N VAL A 81 -5.33 7.47 10.33
CA VAL A 81 -4.29 6.58 10.87
C VAL A 81 -2.94 7.29 10.83
N LEU A 82 -2.01 6.82 11.66
CA LEU A 82 -0.61 7.18 11.54
C LEU A 82 0.13 5.99 10.95
N GLY A 83 0.73 6.20 9.79
CA GLY A 83 1.43 5.15 9.08
C GLY A 83 2.94 5.30 9.17
N LYS A 84 3.62 4.21 8.88
CA LYS A 84 5.07 4.17 8.65
C LYS A 84 5.33 3.24 7.50
N ILE A 85 6.29 3.60 6.66
CA ILE A 85 6.86 2.64 5.70
C ILE A 85 8.15 2.17 6.31
N THR A 86 8.20 0.93 6.75
CA THR A 86 9.30 0.38 7.54
C THR A 86 10.28 -0.45 6.72
N GLU A 87 9.88 -0.90 5.53
CA GLU A 87 10.79 -1.56 4.58
C GLU A 87 10.54 -1.01 3.19
N ALA A 88 11.48 -0.24 2.69
CA ALA A 88 11.47 0.31 1.34
C ALA A 88 12.84 0.87 1.00
N SER A 89 13.22 0.75 -0.28
CA SER A 89 14.43 1.35 -0.82
C SER A 89 14.22 1.66 -2.29
N ALA A 90 15.16 2.34 -2.92
CA ALA A 90 15.07 2.64 -4.34
C ALA A 90 15.09 1.36 -5.18
N SER A 91 15.89 0.37 -4.78
CA SER A 91 16.00 -0.90 -5.52
C SER A 91 14.87 -1.88 -5.16
N ARG A 92 14.23 -1.71 -4.02
CA ARG A 92 13.14 -2.56 -3.57
C ARG A 92 12.07 -1.72 -2.86
N PRO A 93 11.30 -0.93 -3.64
CA PRO A 93 10.31 -0.03 -3.04
C PRO A 93 9.15 -0.78 -2.39
N TYR A 94 8.47 -0.10 -1.48
CA TYR A 94 7.17 -0.55 -1.00
C TYR A 94 6.17 -0.42 -2.15
N LEU A 95 5.40 -1.48 -2.41
CA LEU A 95 4.42 -1.51 -3.50
C LEU A 95 3.10 -2.07 -3.02
N ALA A 96 2.01 -1.45 -3.44
CA ALA A 96 0.66 -1.91 -3.14
C ALA A 96 -0.29 -1.61 -4.30
N ILE A 97 -1.34 -2.42 -4.39
CA ILE A 97 -2.47 -2.16 -5.28
C ILE A 97 -3.65 -1.80 -4.40
N SER A 98 -4.34 -0.72 -4.71
CA SER A 98 -5.50 -0.28 -3.95
C SER A 98 -6.74 -0.26 -4.83
N LEU A 99 -7.83 -0.76 -4.26
CA LEU A 99 -9.16 -0.73 -4.88
C LEU A 99 -10.06 0.13 -4.01
N ALA A 100 -10.43 1.31 -4.53
CA ALA A 100 -11.38 2.16 -3.82
C ALA A 100 -12.76 1.56 -3.90
N ILE A 101 -13.44 1.47 -2.76
CA ILE A 101 -14.80 0.97 -2.68
C ILE A 101 -15.70 2.17 -2.85
N ALA A 102 -16.40 2.24 -3.99
CA ALA A 102 -17.28 3.36 -4.29
C ALA A 102 -18.43 3.39 -3.30
N SER A 103 -18.79 4.58 -2.88
CA SER A 103 -19.95 4.78 -2.02
C SER A 103 -21.06 5.48 -2.80
#